data_c25ab40a93fbae091778f475d228a519
#
_entry.id   c25ab40a93fbae091778f475d228a519
#
_cell.length_a   1.000
_cell.length_b   1.000
_cell.length_c   1.000
_cell.angle_alpha   90.00
_cell.angle_beta   90.00
_cell.angle_gamma   90.00
#
_symmetry.space_group_name_H-M   'P 1'
#
loop_
_entity.id
_entity.type
_entity.pdbx_description
1 polymer ?
#
loop_
_entity_poly.entity_id
_entity_poly.type
_entity_poly.pdbx_seq_one_letter_code
_entity_poly.pdbx_strand_id
1 'polypeptide(L)'
;MKKRFEINMTKGPLLPELLQFILPLMFSSMLQIAFNAADLIVVGRFGRPHSMAAVGANGAMINLIINVLMGLATGGGVLCARYYGANQTDKLHRTIGTTLIVGMIGGVLTGALGFALTVPLLRLVGSPDEVLPLATVYLRIYFLGLPVMALYNFSAAALRALGNTRQPLIYLAIAGVLNVVMNLFFVLVVGIDVAGVAIATVLSQCVSGFLTVRCLLTSQEMHVKELKFSGHVFKKMMNIGIPAGIQGSLFSISNFIIQASVNSFGAAVIAGNSACVSVEGLLYCPADSVMQAATTAVSQNVGAQEYERSRSVARWSMVLVVALTGILTLIAVVFRQQVLGLYTSSEEELQAAFIRMMIVATTYWLDGTMAAMSGVNRGLGYSMLSAAVTFVGACVFRIIWVYTVFASVGTLESLYVSYPISWILTTAAHIVCYFIVREKPFKATLEAKAAV
;
A
#
# COMPACT_ATOMS: atom_id res chain seq x y z
N MET A 1 6.82 -2.09 29.28
CA MET A 1 5.92 -2.34 28.13
C MET A 1 6.66 -2.89 26.90
N LYS A 2 7.91 -3.33 27.04
CA LYS A 2 8.93 -3.44 25.99
C LYS A 2 8.78 -4.56 24.93
N LYS A 3 7.99 -5.61 25.13
CA LYS A 3 7.84 -6.72 24.13
C LYS A 3 6.43 -7.29 24.04
N ARG A 4 5.45 -6.63 24.61
CA ARG A 4 4.08 -7.18 24.75
C ARG A 4 3.30 -7.36 23.44
N PHE A 5 3.74 -6.69 22.36
CA PHE A 5 3.05 -6.69 21.07
C PHE A 5 3.93 -7.16 19.90
N GLU A 6 5.18 -7.58 20.17
CA GLU A 6 6.07 -8.10 19.13
C GLU A 6 5.78 -9.59 18.91
N ILE A 7 5.47 -9.95 17.66
CA ILE A 7 5.21 -11.33 17.23
C ILE A 7 6.48 -11.85 16.55
N ASN A 8 7.09 -12.87 17.13
CA ASN A 8 8.25 -13.52 16.53
C ASN A 8 7.80 -14.64 15.58
N MET A 9 7.81 -14.37 14.29
CA MET A 9 7.33 -15.31 13.27
C MET A 9 8.28 -16.48 12.98
N THR A 10 9.41 -16.57 13.72
CA THR A 10 10.37 -17.68 13.58
C THR A 10 10.07 -18.85 14.52
N LYS A 11 9.16 -18.67 15.49
CA LYS A 11 8.83 -19.68 16.53
C LYS A 11 7.32 -19.66 16.79
N GLY A 12 6.82 -20.68 17.49
CA GLY A 12 5.41 -20.75 17.91
C GLY A 12 4.42 -21.22 16.83
N PRO A 13 3.10 -21.14 17.08
CA PRO A 13 2.06 -21.59 16.16
C PRO A 13 1.84 -20.58 15.03
N LEU A 14 2.21 -20.96 13.80
CA LEU A 14 2.32 -20.04 12.66
C LEU A 14 0.99 -19.37 12.28
N LEU A 15 -0.12 -20.13 12.22
CA LEU A 15 -1.41 -19.61 11.78
C LEU A 15 -1.98 -18.51 12.72
N PRO A 16 -2.03 -18.70 14.05
CA PRO A 16 -2.45 -17.65 14.97
C PRO A 16 -1.54 -16.41 14.91
N GLU A 17 -0.23 -16.58 14.74
CA GLU A 17 0.72 -15.47 14.64
C GLU A 17 0.50 -14.67 13.35
N LEU A 18 0.30 -15.34 12.22
CA LEU A 18 -0.05 -14.67 10.95
C LEU A 18 -1.36 -13.90 11.06
N LEU A 19 -2.41 -14.49 11.65
CA LEU A 19 -3.70 -13.80 11.85
C LEU A 19 -3.55 -12.58 12.78
N GLN A 20 -2.83 -12.73 13.89
CA GLN A 20 -2.57 -11.61 14.82
C GLN A 20 -1.77 -10.48 14.15
N PHE A 21 -1.00 -10.77 13.14
CA PHE A 21 -0.25 -9.80 12.37
C PHE A 21 -1.10 -9.17 11.25
N ILE A 22 -1.85 -9.98 10.50
CA ILE A 22 -2.65 -9.56 9.34
C ILE A 22 -3.84 -8.69 9.75
N LEU A 23 -4.59 -9.08 10.79
CA LEU A 23 -5.80 -8.37 11.18
C LEU A 23 -5.58 -6.89 11.51
N PRO A 24 -4.57 -6.50 12.33
CA PRO A 24 -4.31 -5.08 12.57
C PRO A 24 -3.87 -4.32 11.30
N LEU A 25 -3.16 -4.96 10.37
CA LEU A 25 -2.80 -4.34 9.08
C LEU A 25 -4.04 -4.08 8.23
N MET A 26 -4.93 -5.07 8.13
CA MET A 26 -6.18 -4.95 7.40
C MET A 26 -7.05 -3.82 7.95
N PHE A 27 -7.19 -3.76 9.28
CA PHE A 27 -7.91 -2.65 9.92
C PHE A 27 -7.21 -1.30 9.70
N SER A 28 -5.87 -1.25 9.67
CA SER A 28 -5.14 -0.01 9.36
C SER A 28 -5.43 0.48 7.94
N SER A 29 -5.44 -0.42 6.96
CA SER A 29 -5.74 -0.09 5.56
C SER A 29 -7.20 0.37 5.39
N MET A 30 -8.16 -0.33 6.02
CA MET A 30 -9.57 0.07 6.01
C MET A 30 -9.78 1.44 6.68
N LEU A 31 -9.07 1.68 7.78
CA LEU A 31 -9.15 2.95 8.51
C LEU A 31 -8.59 4.12 7.68
N GLN A 32 -7.51 3.90 6.93
CA GLN A 32 -6.98 4.91 6.01
C GLN A 32 -8.00 5.28 4.91
N ILE A 33 -8.68 4.28 4.34
CA ILE A 33 -9.74 4.52 3.35
C ILE A 33 -10.88 5.34 3.99
N ALA A 34 -11.30 4.99 5.20
CA ALA A 34 -12.36 5.70 5.92
C ALA A 34 -11.99 7.15 6.22
N PHE A 35 -10.75 7.43 6.60
CA PHE A 35 -10.29 8.80 6.85
C PHE A 35 -10.19 9.62 5.57
N ASN A 36 -9.69 9.06 4.48
CA ASN A 36 -9.70 9.73 3.17
C ASN A 36 -11.13 10.06 2.72
N ALA A 37 -12.07 9.15 2.95
CA ALA A 37 -13.48 9.40 2.67
C ALA A 37 -14.05 10.50 3.56
N ALA A 38 -13.70 10.55 4.85
CA ALA A 38 -14.13 11.59 5.78
C ALA A 38 -13.62 12.98 5.35
N ASP A 39 -12.37 13.08 4.89
CA ASP A 39 -11.80 14.34 4.35
C ASP A 39 -12.64 14.85 3.18
N LEU A 40 -12.98 13.98 2.23
CA LEU A 40 -13.81 14.32 1.07
C LEU A 40 -15.25 14.70 1.46
N ILE A 41 -15.85 14.00 2.44
CA ILE A 41 -17.19 14.29 2.94
C ILE A 41 -17.24 15.67 3.62
N VAL A 42 -16.26 15.99 4.47
CA VAL A 42 -16.20 17.28 5.15
C VAL A 42 -16.09 18.42 4.14
N VAL A 43 -15.18 18.31 3.18
CA VAL A 43 -15.01 19.33 2.13
C VAL A 43 -16.23 19.38 1.18
N GLY A 44 -16.81 18.24 0.86
CA GLY A 44 -17.98 18.18 -0.05
C GLY A 44 -19.25 18.75 0.57
N ARG A 45 -19.45 18.62 1.90
CA ARG A 45 -20.65 19.12 2.58
C ARG A 45 -20.52 20.57 3.07
N PHE A 46 -19.32 20.98 3.47
CA PHE A 46 -19.10 22.24 4.18
C PHE A 46 -18.11 23.16 3.47
N GLY A 47 -17.46 22.67 2.41
CA GLY A 47 -16.50 23.44 1.62
C GLY A 47 -17.17 24.36 0.59
N ARG A 48 -16.36 25.21 -0.02
CA ARG A 48 -16.78 26.11 -1.11
C ARG A 48 -16.98 25.36 -2.41
N PRO A 49 -17.64 25.96 -3.43
CA PRO A 49 -17.67 25.38 -4.78
C PRO A 49 -16.26 24.99 -5.26
N HIS A 50 -16.14 23.84 -5.90
CA HIS A 50 -14.90 23.24 -6.42
C HIS A 50 -13.91 22.68 -5.38
N SER A 51 -14.15 22.84 -4.06
CA SER A 51 -13.22 22.34 -3.03
C SER A 51 -13.10 20.83 -3.02
N MET A 52 -14.20 20.10 -3.19
CA MET A 52 -14.17 18.63 -3.30
C MET A 52 -13.40 18.18 -4.54
N ALA A 53 -13.58 18.87 -5.68
CA ALA A 53 -12.84 18.59 -6.90
C ALA A 53 -11.34 18.87 -6.72
N ALA A 54 -10.96 19.92 -5.97
CA ALA A 54 -9.59 20.27 -5.68
C ALA A 54 -8.87 19.21 -4.84
N VAL A 55 -9.54 18.68 -3.82
CA VAL A 55 -8.98 17.59 -2.99
C VAL A 55 -8.91 16.29 -3.78
N GLY A 56 -9.97 15.95 -4.52
CA GLY A 56 -10.03 14.72 -5.33
C GLY A 56 -9.02 14.68 -6.47
N ALA A 57 -8.81 15.80 -7.18
CA ALA A 57 -7.85 15.88 -8.28
C ALA A 57 -6.39 15.56 -7.87
N ASN A 58 -6.05 15.79 -6.60
CA ASN A 58 -4.72 15.55 -6.07
C ASN A 58 -4.45 14.07 -5.76
N GLY A 59 -5.49 13.24 -5.62
CA GLY A 59 -5.38 11.86 -5.13
C GLY A 59 -4.47 10.98 -5.97
N ALA A 60 -4.53 11.04 -7.29
CA ALA A 60 -3.71 10.22 -8.18
C ALA A 60 -2.21 10.53 -8.03
N MET A 61 -1.87 11.82 -7.92
CA MET A 61 -0.49 12.26 -7.75
C MET A 61 0.07 11.91 -6.38
N ILE A 62 -0.73 12.12 -5.33
CA ILE A 62 -0.39 11.75 -3.96
C ILE A 62 -0.13 10.25 -3.88
N ASN A 63 -1.00 9.41 -4.46
CA ASN A 63 -0.84 7.97 -4.49
C ASN A 63 0.45 7.53 -5.20
N LEU A 64 0.80 8.15 -6.32
CA LEU A 64 2.04 7.84 -7.03
C LEU A 64 3.27 8.08 -6.14
N ILE A 65 3.33 9.23 -5.48
CA ILE A 65 4.44 9.62 -4.60
C ILE A 65 4.51 8.72 -3.37
N ILE A 66 3.36 8.45 -2.75
CA ILE A 66 3.28 7.54 -1.60
C ILE A 66 3.74 6.14 -1.98
N ASN A 67 3.34 5.60 -3.14
CA ASN A 67 3.75 4.28 -3.60
C ASN A 67 5.27 4.14 -3.72
N VAL A 68 5.96 5.17 -4.23
CA VAL A 68 7.43 5.19 -4.29
C VAL A 68 8.03 5.16 -2.88
N LEU A 69 7.56 6.03 -1.97
CA LEU A 69 8.03 6.07 -0.59
C LEU A 69 7.74 4.77 0.17
N MET A 70 6.56 4.20 -0.02
CA MET A 70 6.18 2.92 0.58
C MET A 70 7.04 1.76 0.07
N GLY A 71 7.40 1.78 -1.22
CA GLY A 71 8.36 0.82 -1.77
C GLY A 71 9.71 0.90 -1.07
N LEU A 72 10.24 2.12 -0.90
CA LEU A 72 11.50 2.34 -0.18
C LEU A 72 11.40 1.91 1.29
N ALA A 73 10.30 2.24 1.97
CA ALA A 73 10.03 1.80 3.35
C ALA A 73 9.99 0.26 3.46
N THR A 74 9.40 -0.42 2.46
CA THR A 74 9.39 -1.89 2.38
C THR A 74 10.81 -2.45 2.30
N GLY A 75 11.72 -1.81 1.55
CA GLY A 75 13.13 -2.20 1.50
C GLY A 75 13.80 -2.18 2.88
N GLY A 76 13.57 -1.13 3.65
CA GLY A 76 14.01 -1.02 5.05
C GLY A 76 13.39 -2.10 5.94
N GLY A 77 12.07 -2.30 5.82
CA GLY A 77 11.33 -3.32 6.56
C GLY A 77 11.84 -4.75 6.32
N VAL A 78 12.09 -5.13 5.07
CA VAL A 78 12.65 -6.46 4.72
C VAL A 78 14.00 -6.70 5.38
N LEU A 79 14.89 -5.70 5.38
CA LEU A 79 16.19 -5.82 6.02
C LEU A 79 16.09 -5.84 7.55
N CYS A 80 15.23 -5.01 8.14
CA CYS A 80 14.94 -5.06 9.59
C CYS A 80 14.42 -6.44 10.00
N ALA A 81 13.44 -6.99 9.26
CA ALA A 81 12.89 -8.31 9.52
C ALA A 81 13.96 -9.42 9.44
N ARG A 82 14.83 -9.34 8.43
CA ARG A 82 15.92 -10.30 8.24
C ARG A 82 16.92 -10.29 9.40
N TYR A 83 17.38 -9.09 9.82
CA TYR A 83 18.34 -8.97 10.93
C TYR A 83 17.69 -9.26 12.29
N TYR A 84 16.39 -8.95 12.44
CA TYR A 84 15.62 -9.33 13.62
C TYR A 84 15.52 -10.86 13.74
N GLY A 85 15.14 -11.57 12.67
CA GLY A 85 15.10 -13.03 12.65
C GLY A 85 16.47 -13.69 12.87
N ALA A 86 17.55 -13.05 12.40
CA ALA A 86 18.93 -13.51 12.61
C ALA A 86 19.47 -13.20 14.01
N ASN A 87 18.73 -12.51 14.89
CA ASN A 87 19.17 -12.02 16.20
C ASN A 87 20.44 -11.13 16.13
N GLN A 88 20.61 -10.38 15.02
CA GLN A 88 21.77 -9.51 14.81
C GLN A 88 21.43 -8.06 15.20
N THR A 89 21.41 -7.77 16.50
CA THR A 89 20.96 -6.49 17.07
C THR A 89 21.72 -5.29 16.51
N ASP A 90 23.06 -5.36 16.40
CA ASP A 90 23.86 -4.24 15.88
C ASP A 90 23.51 -3.89 14.42
N LYS A 91 23.30 -4.92 13.58
CA LYS A 91 22.89 -4.71 12.18
C LYS A 91 21.45 -4.23 12.10
N LEU A 92 20.58 -4.70 12.98
CA LEU A 92 19.20 -4.24 13.10
C LEU A 92 19.16 -2.74 13.45
N HIS A 93 19.90 -2.31 14.48
CA HIS A 93 19.96 -0.90 14.90
C HIS A 93 20.50 0.00 13.79
N ARG A 94 21.57 -0.40 13.09
CA ARG A 94 22.08 0.33 11.91
C ARG A 94 21.05 0.39 10.78
N THR A 95 20.25 -0.67 10.59
CA THR A 95 19.20 -0.71 9.57
C THR A 95 18.05 0.21 9.95
N ILE A 96 17.59 0.21 11.19
CA ILE A 96 16.58 1.14 11.70
C ILE A 96 17.04 2.58 11.52
N GLY A 97 18.27 2.90 11.94
CA GLY A 97 18.84 4.25 11.79
C GLY A 97 18.88 4.70 10.32
N THR A 98 19.38 3.85 9.42
CA THR A 98 19.42 4.13 7.98
C THR A 98 18.02 4.31 7.42
N THR A 99 17.06 3.46 7.81
CA THR A 99 15.67 3.49 7.35
C THR A 99 14.99 4.82 7.73
N LEU A 100 15.15 5.26 8.98
CA LEU A 100 14.58 6.53 9.44
C LEU A 100 15.23 7.75 8.76
N ILE A 101 16.56 7.75 8.62
CA ILE A 101 17.30 8.82 7.94
C ILE A 101 16.88 8.91 6.47
N VAL A 102 16.80 7.78 5.76
CA VAL A 102 16.35 7.73 4.36
C VAL A 102 14.90 8.18 4.25
N GLY A 103 14.03 7.81 5.18
CA GLY A 103 12.64 8.28 5.22
C GLY A 103 12.56 9.79 5.37
N MET A 104 13.32 10.38 6.29
CA MET A 104 13.36 11.82 6.51
C MET A 104 13.91 12.56 5.29
N ILE A 105 15.09 12.17 4.79
CA ILE A 105 15.73 12.81 3.64
C ILE A 105 14.88 12.62 2.39
N GLY A 106 14.39 11.42 2.13
CA GLY A 106 13.50 11.13 1.01
C GLY A 106 12.21 11.94 1.06
N GLY A 107 11.61 12.06 2.23
CA GLY A 107 10.43 12.91 2.45
C GLY A 107 10.70 14.39 2.21
N VAL A 108 11.85 14.91 2.68
CA VAL A 108 12.26 16.30 2.44
C VAL A 108 12.52 16.56 0.96
N LEU A 109 13.30 15.69 0.30
CA LEU A 109 13.63 15.85 -1.12
C LEU A 109 12.38 15.76 -2.00
N THR A 110 11.52 14.74 -1.76
CA THR A 110 10.28 14.58 -2.52
C THR A 110 9.30 15.71 -2.21
N GLY A 111 9.23 16.15 -0.96
CA GLY A 111 8.40 17.29 -0.54
C GLY A 111 8.84 18.61 -1.19
N ALA A 112 10.12 18.93 -1.17
CA ALA A 112 10.66 20.13 -1.80
C ALA A 112 10.47 20.12 -3.32
N LEU A 113 10.75 18.98 -3.97
CA LEU A 113 10.55 18.82 -5.40
C LEU A 113 9.06 18.92 -5.80
N GLY A 114 8.20 18.25 -5.05
CA GLY A 114 6.75 18.30 -5.26
C GLY A 114 6.18 19.69 -5.04
N PHE A 115 6.63 20.41 -4.00
CA PHE A 115 6.25 21.80 -3.74
C PHE A 115 6.62 22.73 -4.89
N ALA A 116 7.84 22.60 -5.43
CA ALA A 116 8.31 23.40 -6.57
C ALA A 116 7.55 23.06 -7.85
N LEU A 117 7.27 21.78 -8.09
CA LEU A 117 6.63 21.27 -9.29
C LEU A 117 5.09 21.18 -9.21
N THR A 118 4.47 21.67 -8.14
CA THR A 118 3.02 21.53 -7.92
C THR A 118 2.17 21.98 -9.10
N VAL A 119 2.40 23.19 -9.62
CA VAL A 119 1.60 23.75 -10.72
C VAL A 119 1.84 23.02 -12.04
N PRO A 120 3.09 22.77 -12.48
CA PRO A 120 3.35 21.94 -13.66
C PRO A 120 2.70 20.56 -13.60
N LEU A 121 2.76 19.90 -12.44
CA LEU A 121 2.18 18.56 -12.24
C LEU A 121 0.65 18.59 -12.32
N LEU A 122 -0.01 19.56 -11.70
CA LEU A 122 -1.47 19.72 -11.78
C LEU A 122 -1.94 19.98 -13.22
N ARG A 123 -1.22 20.78 -13.98
CA ARG A 123 -1.51 21.01 -15.39
C ARG A 123 -1.30 19.76 -16.25
N LEU A 124 -0.26 18.98 -15.96
CA LEU A 124 0.01 17.72 -16.65
C LEU A 124 -1.12 16.69 -16.45
N VAL A 125 -1.76 16.68 -15.26
CA VAL A 125 -2.91 15.83 -14.96
C VAL A 125 -4.21 16.36 -15.54
N GLY A 126 -4.20 17.57 -16.13
CA GLY A 126 -5.38 18.17 -16.76
C GLY A 126 -6.34 18.81 -15.76
N SER A 127 -5.84 19.31 -14.62
CA SER A 127 -6.69 20.01 -13.65
C SER A 127 -7.31 21.27 -14.27
N PRO A 128 -8.64 21.49 -14.19
CA PRO A 128 -9.30 22.69 -14.70
C PRO A 128 -8.78 23.96 -14.04
N ASP A 129 -8.73 25.08 -14.80
CA ASP A 129 -8.21 26.35 -14.29
C ASP A 129 -8.98 26.88 -13.07
N GLU A 130 -10.27 26.57 -12.95
CA GLU A 130 -11.12 26.93 -11.81
C GLU A 130 -10.71 26.20 -10.51
N VAL A 131 -10.22 24.96 -10.64
CA VAL A 131 -9.81 24.10 -9.53
C VAL A 131 -8.33 24.31 -9.16
N LEU A 132 -7.52 24.73 -10.12
CA LEU A 132 -6.07 24.82 -10.03
C LEU A 132 -5.56 25.60 -8.81
N PRO A 133 -6.12 26.79 -8.43
CA PRO A 133 -5.67 27.54 -7.27
C PRO A 133 -5.85 26.76 -5.95
N LEU A 134 -7.02 26.16 -5.75
CA LEU A 134 -7.36 25.39 -4.55
C LEU A 134 -6.55 24.11 -4.47
N ALA A 135 -6.42 23.39 -5.58
CA ALA A 135 -5.60 22.18 -5.68
C ALA A 135 -4.12 22.47 -5.40
N THR A 136 -3.60 23.62 -5.87
CA THR A 136 -2.23 24.09 -5.60
C THR A 136 -1.99 24.31 -4.12
N VAL A 137 -2.91 25.00 -3.42
CA VAL A 137 -2.80 25.26 -1.99
C VAL A 137 -2.78 23.93 -1.21
N TYR A 138 -3.73 23.04 -1.49
CA TYR A 138 -3.81 21.72 -0.85
C TYR A 138 -2.50 20.95 -1.01
N LEU A 139 -2.05 20.80 -2.27
CA LEU A 139 -0.91 19.96 -2.59
C LEU A 139 0.41 20.52 -2.04
N ARG A 140 0.58 21.84 -2.02
CA ARG A 140 1.75 22.48 -1.40
C ARG A 140 1.81 22.24 0.11
N ILE A 141 0.68 22.38 0.82
CA ILE A 141 0.62 22.07 2.26
C ILE A 141 0.92 20.58 2.49
N TYR A 142 0.36 19.70 1.67
CA TYR A 142 0.61 18.27 1.72
C TYR A 142 2.10 17.94 1.55
N PHE A 143 2.78 18.56 0.57
CA PHE A 143 4.21 18.38 0.33
C PHE A 143 5.08 18.87 1.49
N LEU A 144 4.70 19.93 2.18
CA LEU A 144 5.37 20.37 3.40
C LEU A 144 5.25 19.34 4.53
N GLY A 145 4.16 18.58 4.58
CA GLY A 145 3.95 17.48 5.53
C GLY A 145 4.64 16.18 5.15
N LEU A 146 5.12 16.04 3.93
CA LEU A 146 5.63 14.77 3.40
C LEU A 146 6.83 14.19 4.19
N PRO A 147 7.77 14.96 4.76
CA PRO A 147 8.82 14.43 5.62
C PRO A 147 8.29 13.64 6.82
N VAL A 148 7.24 14.13 7.45
CA VAL A 148 6.63 13.49 8.62
C VAL A 148 5.81 12.27 8.24
N MET A 149 5.08 12.34 7.11
CA MET A 149 4.39 11.19 6.52
C MET A 149 5.36 10.07 6.15
N ALA A 150 6.50 10.41 5.56
CA ALA A 150 7.56 9.46 5.28
C ALA A 150 8.09 8.83 6.58
N LEU A 151 8.37 9.62 7.61
CA LEU A 151 8.80 9.09 8.92
C LEU A 151 7.79 8.12 9.51
N TYR A 152 6.49 8.41 9.45
CA TYR A 152 5.45 7.47 9.86
C TYR A 152 5.55 6.16 9.07
N ASN A 153 5.59 6.22 7.74
CA ASN A 153 5.61 5.04 6.90
C ASN A 153 6.85 4.17 7.12
N PHE A 154 8.02 4.79 7.22
CA PHE A 154 9.29 4.08 7.42
C PHE A 154 9.42 3.49 8.83
N SER A 155 9.01 4.22 9.86
CA SER A 155 9.00 3.69 11.23
C SER A 155 7.94 2.61 11.43
N ALA A 156 6.76 2.74 10.83
CA ALA A 156 5.74 1.71 10.84
C ALA A 156 6.20 0.45 10.09
N ALA A 157 6.91 0.58 8.97
CA ALA A 157 7.52 -0.56 8.26
C ALA A 157 8.57 -1.28 9.13
N ALA A 158 9.40 -0.53 9.87
CA ALA A 158 10.35 -1.10 10.81
C ALA A 158 9.63 -1.81 11.99
N LEU A 159 8.59 -1.20 12.59
CA LEU A 159 7.79 -1.84 13.64
C LEU A 159 7.11 -3.14 13.15
N ARG A 160 6.53 -3.11 11.95
CA ARG A 160 5.98 -4.31 11.32
C ARG A 160 7.04 -5.38 11.12
N ALA A 161 8.24 -5.00 10.70
CA ALA A 161 9.38 -5.92 10.55
C ALA A 161 9.75 -6.64 11.86
N LEU A 162 9.54 -5.99 13.00
CA LEU A 162 9.72 -6.54 14.35
C LEU A 162 8.50 -7.32 14.87
N GLY A 163 7.47 -7.49 14.03
CA GLY A 163 6.24 -8.19 14.41
C GLY A 163 5.18 -7.32 15.09
N ASN A 164 5.40 -6.02 15.22
CA ASN A 164 4.47 -5.12 15.90
C ASN A 164 3.58 -4.37 14.90
N THR A 165 2.36 -4.88 14.67
CA THR A 165 1.35 -4.24 13.79
C THR A 165 0.28 -3.49 14.57
N ARG A 166 0.11 -3.80 15.88
CA ARG A 166 -0.94 -3.20 16.71
C ARG A 166 -0.67 -1.74 17.06
N GLN A 167 0.58 -1.40 17.41
CA GLN A 167 0.92 -0.02 17.79
C GLN A 167 0.79 0.96 16.62
N PRO A 168 1.29 0.70 15.41
CA PRO A 168 1.02 1.55 14.25
C PRO A 168 -0.48 1.74 13.98
N LEU A 169 -1.32 0.70 14.13
CA LEU A 169 -2.77 0.82 14.02
C LEU A 169 -3.36 1.79 15.07
N ILE A 170 -2.98 1.65 16.34
CA ILE A 170 -3.48 2.51 17.43
C ILE A 170 -3.09 3.97 17.16
N TYR A 171 -1.84 4.22 16.76
CA TYR A 171 -1.36 5.59 16.48
C TYR A 171 -2.03 6.18 15.23
N LEU A 172 -2.30 5.36 14.21
CA LEU A 172 -3.09 5.76 13.06
C LEU A 172 -4.54 6.11 13.45
N ALA A 173 -5.16 5.30 14.31
CA ALA A 173 -6.53 5.56 14.79
C ALA A 173 -6.61 6.87 15.57
N ILE A 174 -5.64 7.13 16.48
CA ILE A 174 -5.57 8.41 17.22
C ILE A 174 -5.42 9.58 16.24
N ALA A 175 -4.49 9.46 15.28
CA ALA A 175 -4.27 10.51 14.28
C ALA A 175 -5.50 10.72 13.40
N GLY A 176 -6.21 9.65 13.02
CA GLY A 176 -7.41 9.76 12.19
C GLY A 176 -8.58 10.43 12.91
N VAL A 177 -8.82 10.10 14.18
CA VAL A 177 -9.83 10.82 14.98
C VAL A 177 -9.45 12.30 15.11
N LEU A 178 -8.17 12.59 15.39
CA LEU A 178 -7.68 13.97 15.46
C LEU A 178 -7.85 14.68 14.11
N ASN A 179 -7.55 14.03 13.00
CA ASN A 179 -7.73 14.55 11.64
C ASN A 179 -9.19 14.98 11.40
N VAL A 180 -10.17 14.09 11.68
CA VAL A 180 -11.59 14.41 11.50
C VAL A 180 -12.02 15.60 12.37
N VAL A 181 -11.62 15.63 13.64
CA VAL A 181 -11.92 16.76 14.55
C VAL A 181 -11.32 18.06 14.04
N MET A 182 -10.06 18.01 13.58
CA MET A 182 -9.37 19.20 13.06
C MET A 182 -9.95 19.66 11.72
N ASN A 183 -10.37 18.75 10.85
CA ASN A 183 -11.07 19.06 9.60
C ASN A 183 -12.34 19.87 9.89
N LEU A 184 -13.18 19.37 10.80
CA LEU A 184 -14.40 20.08 11.20
C LEU A 184 -14.08 21.43 11.81
N PHE A 185 -13.07 21.53 12.67
CA PHE A 185 -12.66 22.78 13.29
C PHE A 185 -12.18 23.81 12.24
N PHE A 186 -11.26 23.43 11.35
CA PHE A 186 -10.71 24.35 10.37
C PHE A 186 -11.75 24.77 9.31
N VAL A 187 -12.61 23.86 8.89
CA VAL A 187 -13.61 24.16 7.86
C VAL A 187 -14.81 24.92 8.43
N LEU A 188 -15.36 24.51 9.59
CA LEU A 188 -16.58 25.10 10.16
C LEU A 188 -16.32 26.32 11.05
N VAL A 189 -15.23 26.31 11.85
CA VAL A 189 -15.00 27.37 12.86
C VAL A 189 -14.04 28.41 12.30
N VAL A 190 -12.93 28.00 11.69
CA VAL A 190 -11.91 28.93 11.17
C VAL A 190 -12.27 29.41 9.75
N GLY A 191 -13.06 28.67 8.99
CA GLY A 191 -13.47 29.02 7.62
C GLY A 191 -12.37 28.89 6.57
N ILE A 192 -11.28 28.15 6.87
CA ILE A 192 -10.22 27.80 5.91
C ILE A 192 -10.51 26.41 5.35
N ASP A 193 -11.12 26.40 4.21
CA ASP A 193 -11.64 25.25 3.47
C ASP A 193 -10.58 24.17 3.11
N VAL A 194 -10.17 24.11 1.87
CA VAL A 194 -9.20 23.12 1.34
C VAL A 194 -7.85 23.16 2.09
N ALA A 195 -7.38 24.37 2.44
CA ALA A 195 -6.17 24.53 3.23
C ALA A 195 -6.31 23.93 4.63
N GLY A 196 -7.49 24.05 5.24
CA GLY A 196 -7.78 23.51 6.57
C GLY A 196 -7.67 21.99 6.60
N VAL A 197 -8.23 21.31 5.60
CA VAL A 197 -8.14 19.84 5.48
C VAL A 197 -6.70 19.38 5.25
N ALA A 198 -5.93 20.09 4.42
CA ALA A 198 -4.52 19.77 4.22
C ALA A 198 -3.69 19.93 5.51
N ILE A 199 -3.93 21.03 6.26
CA ILE A 199 -3.27 21.29 7.55
C ILE A 199 -3.66 20.23 8.59
N ALA A 200 -4.93 19.86 8.69
CA ALA A 200 -5.40 18.83 9.60
C ALA A 200 -4.74 17.48 9.30
N THR A 201 -4.62 17.12 8.02
CA THR A 201 -3.94 15.89 7.58
C THR A 201 -2.46 15.91 7.98
N VAL A 202 -1.75 17.01 7.74
CA VAL A 202 -0.32 17.13 8.11
C VAL A 202 -0.14 17.04 9.61
N LEU A 203 -0.92 17.80 10.40
CA LEU A 203 -0.80 17.81 11.85
C LEU A 203 -1.14 16.46 12.49
N SER A 204 -2.18 15.80 12.02
CA SER A 204 -2.52 14.45 12.49
C SER A 204 -1.42 13.44 12.16
N GLN A 205 -0.80 13.54 11.00
CA GLN A 205 0.35 12.70 10.61
C GLN A 205 1.60 13.03 11.45
N CYS A 206 1.79 14.27 11.89
CA CYS A 206 2.85 14.61 12.85
C CYS A 206 2.69 13.83 14.15
N VAL A 207 1.47 13.71 14.65
CA VAL A 207 1.18 12.95 15.88
C VAL A 207 1.48 11.46 15.67
N SER A 208 0.97 10.85 14.62
CA SER A 208 1.23 9.42 14.33
C SER A 208 2.70 9.14 14.07
N GLY A 209 3.38 10.00 13.31
CA GLY A 209 4.81 9.86 13.01
C GLY A 209 5.67 9.95 14.28
N PHE A 210 5.42 10.95 15.13
CA PHE A 210 6.12 11.10 16.40
C PHE A 210 5.92 9.88 17.33
N LEU A 211 4.67 9.45 17.50
CA LEU A 211 4.34 8.30 18.36
C LEU A 211 4.97 7.02 17.84
N THR A 212 4.98 6.81 16.52
CA THR A 212 5.53 5.61 15.89
C THR A 212 7.06 5.57 16.00
N VAL A 213 7.75 6.68 15.74
CA VAL A 213 9.21 6.79 15.91
C VAL A 213 9.59 6.58 17.38
N ARG A 214 8.91 7.27 18.31
CA ARG A 214 9.15 7.09 19.75
C ARG A 214 8.96 5.64 20.17
N CYS A 215 7.90 4.99 19.70
CA CYS A 215 7.64 3.59 20.00
C CYS A 215 8.77 2.68 19.49
N LEU A 216 9.20 2.87 18.22
CA LEU A 216 10.26 2.09 17.61
C LEU A 216 11.57 2.22 18.40
N LEU A 217 12.01 3.44 18.70
CA LEU A 217 13.24 3.69 19.43
C LEU A 217 13.19 3.10 20.86
N THR A 218 12.06 3.29 21.55
CA THR A 218 11.88 2.76 22.90
C THR A 218 11.85 1.22 22.93
N SER A 219 11.22 0.58 21.94
CA SER A 219 11.13 -0.88 21.88
C SER A 219 12.49 -1.54 21.62
N GLN A 220 13.36 -0.86 20.91
CA GLN A 220 14.72 -1.32 20.59
C GLN A 220 15.80 -0.77 21.53
N GLU A 221 15.41 -0.04 22.58
CA GLU A 221 16.34 0.59 23.55
C GLU A 221 17.35 1.54 22.88
N MET A 222 16.96 2.17 21.78
CA MET A 222 17.78 3.10 21.01
C MET A 222 17.49 4.56 21.38
N HIS A 223 18.51 5.40 21.35
CA HIS A 223 18.38 6.85 21.41
C HIS A 223 18.54 7.48 20.03
N VAL A 224 17.92 8.64 19.82
CA VAL A 224 18.02 9.39 18.56
C VAL A 224 19.48 9.66 18.17
N LYS A 225 20.37 9.89 19.15
CA LYS A 225 21.80 10.13 18.93
C LYS A 225 22.55 8.90 18.39
N GLU A 226 21.98 7.70 18.53
CA GLU A 226 22.56 6.44 18.06
C GLU A 226 22.15 6.11 16.61
N LEU A 227 21.25 6.90 16.01
CA LEU A 227 20.87 6.75 14.62
C LEU A 227 22.06 7.02 13.71
N LYS A 228 22.54 5.99 13.04
CA LYS A 228 23.68 6.07 12.11
C LYS A 228 23.25 5.65 10.71
N PHE A 229 23.68 6.42 9.73
CA PHE A 229 23.53 6.06 8.32
C PHE A 229 24.62 5.04 7.94
N SER A 230 24.22 4.02 7.18
CA SER A 230 25.13 3.03 6.61
C SER A 230 24.92 2.92 5.12
N GLY A 231 25.91 3.30 4.31
CA GLY A 231 25.84 3.22 2.84
C GLY A 231 25.63 1.79 2.32
N HIS A 232 26.17 0.78 3.04
CA HIS A 232 25.94 -0.62 2.69
C HIS A 232 24.47 -1.06 2.91
N VAL A 233 23.88 -0.66 4.02
CA VAL A 233 22.46 -0.90 4.30
C VAL A 233 21.60 -0.14 3.29
N PHE A 234 21.92 1.12 3.02
CA PHE A 234 21.24 1.94 2.04
C PHE A 234 21.20 1.28 0.66
N LYS A 235 22.34 0.81 0.15
CA LYS A 235 22.40 0.11 -1.14
C LYS A 235 21.50 -1.12 -1.18
N LYS A 236 21.52 -1.95 -0.13
CA LYS A 236 20.64 -3.13 -0.01
C LYS A 236 19.16 -2.74 0.05
N MET A 237 18.85 -1.69 0.82
CA MET A 237 17.49 -1.15 0.96
C MET A 237 16.97 -0.65 -0.39
N MET A 238 17.78 0.08 -1.18
CA MET A 238 17.41 0.55 -2.52
C MET A 238 17.16 -0.60 -3.50
N ASN A 239 17.99 -1.64 -3.47
CA ASN A 239 17.82 -2.82 -4.33
C ASN A 239 16.49 -3.57 -4.10
N ILE A 240 15.92 -3.45 -2.91
CA ILE A 240 14.62 -4.05 -2.57
C ILE A 240 13.50 -3.02 -2.76
N GLY A 241 13.72 -1.80 -2.32
CA GLY A 241 12.70 -0.76 -2.24
C GLY A 241 12.35 -0.12 -3.58
N ILE A 242 13.34 0.18 -4.43
CA ILE A 242 13.10 0.77 -5.74
C ILE A 242 12.21 -0.12 -6.61
N PRO A 243 12.50 -1.43 -6.77
CA PRO A 243 11.60 -2.31 -7.53
C PRO A 243 10.18 -2.38 -6.95
N ALA A 244 10.06 -2.38 -5.62
CA ALA A 244 8.76 -2.39 -4.97
C ALA A 244 7.95 -1.11 -5.22
N GLY A 245 8.60 0.05 -5.20
CA GLY A 245 7.97 1.34 -5.51
C GLY A 245 7.57 1.46 -6.99
N ILE A 246 8.45 1.04 -7.89
CA ILE A 246 8.17 0.99 -9.33
C ILE A 246 6.96 0.07 -9.61
N GLN A 247 6.90 -1.10 -8.98
CA GLN A 247 5.79 -2.02 -9.12
C GLN A 247 4.45 -1.34 -8.80
N GLY A 248 4.34 -0.62 -7.68
CA GLY A 248 3.13 0.10 -7.30
C GLY A 248 2.74 1.21 -8.29
N SER A 249 3.73 1.95 -8.80
CA SER A 249 3.52 3.00 -9.79
C SER A 249 3.04 2.47 -11.14
N LEU A 250 3.62 1.36 -11.60
CA LEU A 250 3.23 0.71 -12.86
C LEU A 250 1.83 0.13 -12.82
N PHE A 251 1.38 -0.37 -11.66
CA PHE A 251 -0.01 -0.77 -11.45
C PHE A 251 -0.98 0.41 -11.68
N SER A 252 -0.64 1.59 -11.16
CA SER A 252 -1.44 2.80 -11.35
C SER A 252 -1.55 3.20 -12.83
N ILE A 253 -0.47 3.08 -13.60
CA ILE A 253 -0.45 3.35 -15.04
C ILE A 253 -1.35 2.35 -15.79
N SER A 254 -1.25 1.05 -15.49
CA SER A 254 -2.09 0.02 -16.10
C SER A 254 -3.59 0.28 -15.85
N ASN A 255 -3.95 0.61 -14.63
CA ASN A 255 -5.34 0.94 -14.27
C ASN A 255 -5.82 2.22 -14.98
N PHE A 256 -4.94 3.19 -15.21
CA PHE A 256 -5.29 4.40 -15.97
C PHE A 256 -5.64 4.09 -17.42
N ILE A 257 -4.90 3.19 -18.10
CA ILE A 257 -5.18 2.78 -19.48
C ILE A 257 -6.54 2.06 -19.56
N ILE A 258 -6.83 1.18 -18.60
CA ILE A 258 -8.15 0.52 -18.54
C ILE A 258 -9.25 1.54 -18.28
N GLN A 259 -9.04 2.50 -17.38
CA GLN A 259 -10.02 3.56 -17.13
C GLN A 259 -10.29 4.41 -18.37
N ALA A 260 -9.25 4.71 -19.17
CA ALA A 260 -9.44 5.41 -20.46
C ALA A 260 -10.35 4.61 -21.42
N SER A 261 -10.22 3.27 -21.42
CA SER A 261 -11.12 2.40 -22.19
C SER A 261 -12.54 2.37 -21.63
N VAL A 262 -12.72 2.38 -20.31
CA VAL A 262 -14.05 2.48 -19.66
C VAL A 262 -14.73 3.80 -20.01
N ASN A 263 -13.97 4.89 -20.14
CA ASN A 263 -14.51 6.21 -20.45
C ASN A 263 -15.18 6.27 -21.82
N SER A 264 -14.84 5.38 -22.76
CA SER A 264 -15.49 5.32 -24.08
C SER A 264 -16.93 4.80 -24.05
N PHE A 265 -17.39 4.21 -22.95
CA PHE A 265 -18.73 3.65 -22.80
C PHE A 265 -19.78 4.66 -22.28
N GLY A 266 -19.37 5.89 -21.95
CA GLY A 266 -20.26 6.94 -21.50
C GLY A 266 -20.38 7.11 -19.99
N ALA A 267 -21.09 8.17 -19.58
CA ALA A 267 -21.10 8.66 -18.20
C ALA A 267 -21.66 7.64 -17.18
N ALA A 268 -22.72 6.92 -17.51
CA ALA A 268 -23.32 5.92 -16.63
C ALA A 268 -22.34 4.78 -16.31
N VAL A 269 -21.59 4.31 -17.32
CA VAL A 269 -20.58 3.26 -17.12
C VAL A 269 -19.41 3.77 -16.30
N ILE A 270 -18.97 5.01 -16.51
CA ILE A 270 -17.91 5.64 -15.71
C ILE A 270 -18.32 5.72 -14.24
N ALA A 271 -19.55 6.16 -13.96
CA ALA A 271 -20.07 6.28 -12.60
C ALA A 271 -20.20 4.90 -11.92
N GLY A 272 -20.81 3.93 -12.61
CA GLY A 272 -20.93 2.55 -12.11
C GLY A 272 -19.56 1.88 -11.86
N ASN A 273 -18.61 2.06 -12.79
CA ASN A 273 -17.24 1.60 -12.63
C ASN A 273 -16.58 2.21 -11.38
N SER A 274 -16.74 3.51 -11.15
CA SER A 274 -16.16 4.22 -10.00
C SER A 274 -16.75 3.73 -8.67
N ALA A 275 -18.06 3.47 -8.64
CA ALA A 275 -18.74 2.88 -7.49
C ALA A 275 -18.14 1.51 -7.15
N CYS A 276 -17.99 0.63 -8.15
CA CYS A 276 -17.41 -0.70 -7.95
C CYS A 276 -15.93 -0.63 -7.51
N VAL A 277 -15.10 0.24 -8.11
CA VAL A 277 -13.69 0.46 -7.72
C VAL A 277 -13.58 0.89 -6.26
N SER A 278 -14.53 1.69 -5.76
CA SER A 278 -14.54 2.09 -4.34
C SER A 278 -14.76 0.88 -3.41
N VAL A 279 -15.62 -0.05 -3.80
CA VAL A 279 -15.82 -1.32 -3.09
C VAL A 279 -14.57 -2.22 -3.19
N GLU A 280 -13.97 -2.33 -4.38
CA GLU A 280 -12.74 -3.09 -4.60
C GLU A 280 -11.58 -2.60 -3.72
N GLY A 281 -11.51 -1.30 -3.40
CA GLY A 281 -10.55 -0.76 -2.46
C GLY A 281 -10.60 -1.42 -1.08
N LEU A 282 -11.81 -1.76 -0.59
CA LEU A 282 -11.97 -2.51 0.66
C LEU A 282 -11.59 -3.99 0.50
N LEU A 283 -11.89 -4.59 -0.65
CA LEU A 283 -11.51 -5.98 -0.97
C LEU A 283 -10.00 -6.16 -1.12
N TYR A 284 -9.27 -5.08 -1.45
CA TYR A 284 -7.81 -5.06 -1.55
C TYR A 284 -7.10 -5.09 -0.19
N CYS A 285 -7.74 -4.61 0.89
CA CYS A 285 -7.11 -4.54 2.21
C CYS A 285 -6.57 -5.88 2.73
N PRO A 286 -7.28 -7.02 2.65
CA PRO A 286 -6.71 -8.32 2.99
C PRO A 286 -5.53 -8.72 2.11
N ALA A 287 -5.62 -8.51 0.80
CA ALA A 287 -4.56 -8.87 -0.14
C ALA A 287 -3.24 -8.16 0.19
N ASP A 288 -3.29 -6.83 0.39
CA ASP A 288 -2.14 -6.02 0.81
C ASP A 288 -1.60 -6.44 2.18
N SER A 289 -2.49 -6.72 3.14
CA SER A 289 -2.10 -7.12 4.50
C SER A 289 -1.41 -8.48 4.53
N VAL A 290 -1.91 -9.45 3.76
CA VAL A 290 -1.27 -10.76 3.62
C VAL A 290 0.06 -10.65 2.88
N MET A 291 0.16 -9.82 1.83
CA MET A 291 1.42 -9.56 1.14
C MET A 291 2.48 -8.99 2.09
N GLN A 292 2.13 -8.03 2.94
CA GLN A 292 3.04 -7.46 3.94
C GLN A 292 3.44 -8.48 5.01
N ALA A 293 2.49 -9.29 5.48
CA ALA A 293 2.73 -10.36 6.44
C ALA A 293 3.67 -11.44 5.86
N ALA A 294 3.41 -11.89 4.63
CA ALA A 294 4.26 -12.85 3.92
C ALA A 294 5.68 -12.31 3.73
N THR A 295 5.81 -11.04 3.31
CA THR A 295 7.12 -10.39 3.16
C THR A 295 7.89 -10.36 4.47
N THR A 296 7.24 -9.98 5.56
CA THR A 296 7.86 -9.88 6.89
C THR A 296 8.23 -11.25 7.45
N ALA A 297 7.27 -12.19 7.46
CA ALA A 297 7.46 -13.51 8.02
C ALA A 297 8.52 -14.32 7.26
N VAL A 298 8.50 -14.28 5.92
CA VAL A 298 9.54 -14.92 5.11
C VAL A 298 10.91 -14.29 5.39
N SER A 299 11.00 -12.95 5.46
CA SER A 299 12.28 -12.26 5.74
C SER A 299 12.84 -12.62 7.09
N GLN A 300 12.01 -12.71 8.16
CA GLN A 300 12.42 -13.15 9.49
C GLN A 300 12.94 -14.60 9.45
N ASN A 301 12.21 -15.50 8.77
CA ASN A 301 12.61 -16.91 8.66
C ASN A 301 13.87 -17.11 7.81
N VAL A 302 14.09 -16.31 6.77
CA VAL A 302 15.37 -16.28 6.04
C VAL A 302 16.51 -15.85 6.97
N GLY A 303 16.29 -14.83 7.80
CA GLY A 303 17.25 -14.39 8.80
C GLY A 303 17.59 -15.48 9.83
N ALA A 304 16.57 -16.16 10.34
CA ALA A 304 16.67 -17.25 11.29
C ALA A 304 17.18 -18.58 10.70
N GLN A 305 17.27 -18.70 9.37
CA GLN A 305 17.59 -19.92 8.62
C GLN A 305 16.54 -21.04 8.77
N GLU A 306 15.28 -20.67 9.02
CA GLU A 306 14.14 -21.58 9.19
C GLU A 306 13.44 -21.85 7.84
N TYR A 307 14.06 -22.71 7.01
CA TYR A 307 13.59 -22.98 5.64
C TYR A 307 12.18 -23.58 5.59
N GLU A 308 11.90 -24.63 6.35
CA GLU A 308 10.60 -25.31 6.35
C GLU A 308 9.48 -24.39 6.86
N ARG A 309 9.82 -23.52 7.81
CA ARG A 309 8.88 -22.53 8.31
C ARG A 309 8.59 -21.46 7.25
N SER A 310 9.59 -21.00 6.51
CA SER A 310 9.43 -20.11 5.35
C SER A 310 8.49 -20.71 4.30
N ARG A 311 8.61 -22.02 3.99
CA ARG A 311 7.68 -22.74 3.10
C ARG A 311 6.25 -22.78 3.66
N SER A 312 6.14 -22.99 4.96
CA SER A 312 4.84 -23.00 5.63
C SER A 312 4.18 -21.62 5.62
N VAL A 313 4.96 -20.53 5.79
CA VAL A 313 4.46 -19.15 5.63
C VAL A 313 3.90 -18.95 4.22
N ALA A 314 4.62 -19.37 3.18
CA ALA A 314 4.14 -19.23 1.79
C ALA A 314 2.79 -19.94 1.59
N ARG A 315 2.65 -21.19 2.08
CA ARG A 315 1.38 -21.95 1.98
C ARG A 315 0.24 -21.29 2.75
N TRP A 316 0.47 -20.92 4.01
CA TRP A 316 -0.57 -20.29 4.83
C TRP A 316 -0.97 -18.90 4.31
N SER A 317 -0.04 -18.13 3.75
CA SER A 317 -0.36 -16.84 3.11
C SER A 317 -1.32 -17.03 1.94
N MET A 318 -1.15 -18.07 1.11
CA MET A 318 -2.07 -18.40 0.02
C MET A 318 -3.46 -18.78 0.54
N VAL A 319 -3.53 -19.61 1.58
CA VAL A 319 -4.81 -20.02 2.18
C VAL A 319 -5.52 -18.82 2.81
N LEU A 320 -4.78 -18.01 3.60
CA LEU A 320 -5.36 -16.88 4.31
C LEU A 320 -5.85 -15.78 3.36
N VAL A 321 -5.12 -15.49 2.28
CA VAL A 321 -5.56 -14.46 1.34
C VAL A 321 -6.83 -14.89 0.61
N VAL A 322 -6.93 -16.15 0.19
CA VAL A 322 -8.14 -16.68 -0.45
C VAL A 322 -9.32 -16.65 0.53
N ALA A 323 -9.11 -17.08 1.79
CA ALA A 323 -10.16 -17.09 2.79
C ALA A 323 -10.64 -15.67 3.15
N LEU A 324 -9.71 -14.76 3.48
CA LEU A 324 -10.06 -13.40 3.92
C LEU A 324 -10.66 -12.57 2.78
N THR A 325 -10.05 -12.58 1.59
CA THR A 325 -10.58 -11.87 0.44
C THR A 325 -11.89 -12.50 -0.03
N GLY A 326 -11.99 -13.84 -0.05
CA GLY A 326 -13.20 -14.56 -0.43
C GLY A 326 -14.38 -14.27 0.48
N ILE A 327 -14.17 -14.20 1.79
CA ILE A 327 -15.23 -13.81 2.75
C ILE A 327 -15.73 -12.40 2.49
N LEU A 328 -14.85 -11.42 2.34
CA LEU A 328 -15.25 -10.04 2.06
C LEU A 328 -15.93 -9.92 0.68
N THR A 329 -15.42 -10.61 -0.32
CA THR A 329 -16.05 -10.67 -1.64
C THR A 329 -17.45 -11.27 -1.55
N LEU A 330 -17.63 -12.37 -0.85
CA LEU A 330 -18.95 -13.00 -0.66
C LEU A 330 -19.93 -12.02 0.00
N ILE A 331 -19.51 -11.32 1.05
CA ILE A 331 -20.33 -10.30 1.70
C ILE A 331 -20.69 -9.19 0.70
N ALA A 332 -19.71 -8.65 -0.04
CA ALA A 332 -19.94 -7.59 -1.01
C ALA A 332 -20.91 -8.01 -2.14
N VAL A 333 -20.81 -9.25 -2.63
CA VAL A 333 -21.67 -9.78 -3.69
C VAL A 333 -23.08 -10.08 -3.19
N VAL A 334 -23.23 -10.66 -1.99
CA VAL A 334 -24.55 -10.92 -1.38
C VAL A 334 -25.30 -9.62 -1.14
N PHE A 335 -24.62 -8.60 -0.63
CA PHE A 335 -25.19 -7.28 -0.34
C PHE A 335 -24.93 -6.26 -1.45
N ARG A 336 -24.74 -6.71 -2.71
CA ARG A 336 -24.31 -5.84 -3.83
C ARG A 336 -25.22 -4.64 -4.05
N GLN A 337 -26.55 -4.80 -3.96
CA GLN A 337 -27.50 -3.70 -4.14
C GLN A 337 -27.34 -2.63 -3.04
N GLN A 338 -27.22 -3.06 -1.78
CA GLN A 338 -27.05 -2.16 -0.66
C GLN A 338 -25.69 -1.48 -0.71
N VAL A 339 -24.63 -2.22 -1.01
CA VAL A 339 -23.25 -1.70 -1.05
C VAL A 339 -23.07 -0.72 -2.22
N LEU A 340 -23.52 -1.07 -3.43
CA LEU A 340 -23.41 -0.17 -4.58
C LEU A 340 -24.43 0.96 -4.52
N GLY A 341 -25.60 0.73 -3.95
CA GLY A 341 -26.64 1.74 -3.72
C GLY A 341 -26.23 2.87 -2.75
N LEU A 342 -25.15 2.69 -1.98
CA LEU A 342 -24.54 3.80 -1.23
C LEU A 342 -23.85 4.84 -2.13
N TYR A 343 -23.47 4.45 -3.32
CA TYR A 343 -22.71 5.29 -4.26
C TYR A 343 -23.57 5.86 -5.39
N THR A 344 -24.59 5.10 -5.82
CA THR A 344 -25.50 5.56 -6.90
C THR A 344 -26.91 4.98 -6.73
N SER A 345 -27.91 5.76 -7.17
CA SER A 345 -29.32 5.34 -7.24
C SER A 345 -29.81 5.16 -8.69
N SER A 346 -28.98 5.43 -9.69
CA SER A 346 -29.32 5.27 -11.11
C SER A 346 -29.25 3.80 -11.49
N GLU A 347 -30.33 3.28 -12.12
CA GLU A 347 -30.40 1.87 -12.55
C GLU A 347 -29.30 1.53 -13.59
N GLU A 348 -29.04 2.44 -14.55
CA GLU A 348 -28.01 2.24 -15.56
C GLU A 348 -26.62 2.15 -14.95
N GLU A 349 -26.32 3.00 -13.96
CA GLU A 349 -25.04 3.00 -13.26
C GLU A 349 -24.88 1.74 -12.41
N LEU A 350 -25.96 1.27 -11.74
CA LEU A 350 -25.96 0.03 -10.99
C LEU A 350 -25.72 -1.19 -11.87
N GLN A 351 -26.33 -1.25 -13.07
CA GLN A 351 -26.09 -2.34 -14.02
C GLN A 351 -24.63 -2.38 -14.48
N ALA A 352 -24.04 -1.23 -14.82
CA ALA A 352 -22.62 -1.16 -15.17
C ALA A 352 -21.71 -1.60 -14.00
N ALA A 353 -22.02 -1.19 -12.77
CA ALA A 353 -21.33 -1.62 -11.57
C ALA A 353 -21.45 -3.13 -11.33
N PHE A 354 -22.62 -3.72 -11.57
CA PHE A 354 -22.84 -5.16 -11.44
C PHE A 354 -22.00 -5.97 -12.42
N ILE A 355 -21.88 -5.55 -13.68
CA ILE A 355 -21.02 -6.25 -14.65
C ILE A 355 -19.59 -6.31 -14.14
N ARG A 356 -19.03 -5.18 -13.72
CA ARG A 356 -17.67 -5.15 -13.14
C ARG A 356 -17.57 -5.98 -11.88
N MET A 357 -18.53 -5.86 -10.95
CA MET A 357 -18.53 -6.60 -9.68
C MET A 357 -18.54 -8.10 -9.91
N MET A 358 -19.33 -8.60 -10.86
CA MET A 358 -19.44 -10.03 -11.16
C MET A 358 -18.20 -10.60 -11.85
N ILE A 359 -17.41 -9.80 -12.54
CA ILE A 359 -16.20 -10.26 -13.22
C ILE A 359 -14.96 -10.02 -12.36
N VAL A 360 -14.79 -8.79 -11.88
CA VAL A 360 -13.55 -8.38 -11.19
C VAL A 360 -13.64 -8.68 -9.69
N ALA A 361 -14.69 -8.22 -9.00
CA ALA A 361 -14.77 -8.38 -7.55
C ALA A 361 -14.89 -9.86 -7.13
N THR A 362 -15.69 -10.68 -7.84
CA THR A 362 -15.79 -12.13 -7.54
C THR A 362 -14.48 -12.89 -7.70
N THR A 363 -13.58 -12.39 -8.52
CA THR A 363 -12.26 -12.99 -8.78
C THR A 363 -11.11 -12.32 -8.03
N TYR A 364 -11.42 -11.40 -7.11
CA TYR A 364 -10.41 -10.59 -6.38
C TYR A 364 -9.47 -11.42 -5.50
N TRP A 365 -9.89 -12.63 -5.09
CA TRP A 365 -9.03 -13.58 -4.41
C TRP A 365 -7.82 -14.01 -5.27
N LEU A 366 -7.92 -13.97 -6.61
CA LEU A 366 -6.80 -14.21 -7.53
C LEU A 366 -5.76 -13.08 -7.44
N ASP A 367 -6.20 -11.81 -7.38
CA ASP A 367 -5.30 -10.68 -7.08
C ASP A 367 -4.58 -10.90 -5.75
N GLY A 368 -5.34 -11.33 -4.73
CA GLY A 368 -4.78 -11.67 -3.43
C GLY A 368 -3.69 -12.75 -3.50
N THR A 369 -3.88 -13.82 -4.28
CA THR A 369 -2.86 -14.86 -4.46
C THR A 369 -1.61 -14.34 -5.16
N MET A 370 -1.77 -13.49 -6.16
CA MET A 370 -0.68 -12.79 -6.83
C MET A 370 0.10 -11.92 -5.86
N ALA A 371 -0.60 -11.11 -5.06
CA ALA A 371 -0.01 -10.23 -4.05
C ALA A 371 0.76 -11.03 -2.98
N ALA A 372 0.16 -12.10 -2.45
CA ALA A 372 0.79 -12.97 -1.46
C ALA A 372 2.10 -13.59 -1.97
N MET A 373 2.11 -14.14 -3.19
CA MET A 373 3.31 -14.73 -3.79
C MET A 373 4.36 -13.68 -4.15
N SER A 374 3.94 -12.48 -4.58
CA SER A 374 4.84 -11.33 -4.75
C SER A 374 5.53 -10.99 -3.42
N GLY A 375 4.77 -10.96 -2.32
CA GLY A 375 5.29 -10.74 -0.97
C GLY A 375 6.28 -11.80 -0.52
N VAL A 376 6.00 -13.09 -0.78
CA VAL A 376 6.90 -14.21 -0.48
C VAL A 376 8.23 -14.04 -1.23
N ASN A 377 8.20 -13.80 -2.54
CA ASN A 377 9.40 -13.62 -3.36
C ASN A 377 10.23 -12.41 -2.90
N ARG A 378 9.56 -11.32 -2.51
CA ARG A 378 10.20 -10.13 -1.94
C ARG A 378 10.84 -10.44 -0.59
N GLY A 379 10.18 -11.19 0.27
CA GLY A 379 10.71 -11.64 1.56
C GLY A 379 11.96 -12.51 1.44
N LEU A 380 12.04 -13.35 0.40
CA LEU A 380 13.25 -14.11 0.05
C LEU A 380 14.40 -13.20 -0.41
N GLY A 381 14.13 -11.92 -0.76
CA GLY A 381 15.11 -10.94 -1.23
C GLY A 381 15.11 -10.73 -2.75
N TYR A 382 14.17 -11.33 -3.48
CA TYR A 382 14.05 -11.23 -4.93
C TYR A 382 13.00 -10.19 -5.37
N SER A 383 13.12 -8.97 -4.83
CA SER A 383 12.17 -7.88 -5.08
C SER A 383 12.14 -7.45 -6.55
N MET A 384 13.31 -7.40 -7.23
CA MET A 384 13.39 -7.09 -8.67
C MET A 384 12.64 -8.13 -9.51
N LEU A 385 12.85 -9.43 -9.21
CA LEU A 385 12.15 -10.51 -9.89
C LEU A 385 10.63 -10.41 -9.69
N SER A 386 10.21 -10.15 -8.45
CA SER A 386 8.80 -9.95 -8.12
C SER A 386 8.19 -8.77 -8.89
N ALA A 387 8.88 -7.63 -8.95
CA ALA A 387 8.43 -6.46 -9.69
C ALA A 387 8.34 -6.72 -11.20
N ALA A 388 9.35 -7.39 -11.78
CA ALA A 388 9.37 -7.71 -13.21
C ALA A 388 8.23 -8.66 -13.61
N VAL A 389 7.98 -9.72 -12.82
CA VAL A 389 6.89 -10.66 -13.05
C VAL A 389 5.54 -9.95 -13.00
N THR A 390 5.32 -9.11 -11.98
CA THR A 390 4.06 -8.34 -11.85
C THR A 390 3.91 -7.34 -13.00
N PHE A 391 4.98 -6.65 -13.38
CA PHE A 391 4.96 -5.69 -14.48
C PHE A 391 4.54 -6.36 -15.80
N VAL A 392 5.21 -7.45 -16.17
CA VAL A 392 4.90 -8.16 -17.41
C VAL A 392 3.51 -8.80 -17.36
N GLY A 393 3.19 -9.51 -16.27
CA GLY A 393 1.95 -10.29 -16.17
C GLY A 393 0.71 -9.45 -15.94
N ALA A 394 0.77 -8.38 -15.14
CA ALA A 394 -0.40 -7.58 -14.83
C ALA A 394 -0.48 -6.29 -15.67
N CYS A 395 0.66 -5.61 -15.96
CA CYS A 395 0.62 -4.34 -16.66
C CYS A 395 0.75 -4.53 -18.17
N VAL A 396 1.85 -5.12 -18.65
CA VAL A 396 2.09 -5.31 -20.11
C VAL A 396 1.00 -6.18 -20.73
N PHE A 397 0.64 -7.29 -20.09
CA PHE A 397 -0.44 -8.17 -20.55
C PHE A 397 -1.77 -7.41 -20.74
N ARG A 398 -2.19 -6.60 -19.76
CA ARG A 398 -3.45 -5.84 -19.85
C ARG A 398 -3.39 -4.77 -20.95
N ILE A 399 -2.25 -4.13 -21.15
CA ILE A 399 -2.06 -3.19 -22.24
C ILE A 399 -2.23 -3.91 -23.59
N ILE A 400 -1.56 -5.04 -23.78
CA ILE A 400 -1.72 -5.85 -25.00
C ILE A 400 -3.17 -6.28 -25.18
N TRP A 401 -3.84 -6.73 -24.11
CA TRP A 401 -5.23 -7.15 -24.14
C TRP A 401 -6.17 -6.01 -24.62
N VAL A 402 -5.96 -4.79 -24.14
CA VAL A 402 -6.75 -3.62 -24.55
C VAL A 402 -6.60 -3.35 -26.04
N TYR A 403 -5.38 -3.40 -26.56
CA TYR A 403 -5.12 -3.10 -27.98
C TYR A 403 -5.37 -4.29 -28.94
N THR A 404 -5.65 -5.48 -28.44
CA THR A 404 -5.92 -6.67 -29.27
C THR A 404 -7.33 -7.19 -29.03
N VAL A 405 -7.58 -7.88 -27.93
CA VAL A 405 -8.85 -8.55 -27.63
C VAL A 405 -9.97 -7.54 -27.44
N PHE A 406 -9.77 -6.54 -26.58
CA PHE A 406 -10.78 -5.52 -26.35
C PHE A 406 -11.05 -4.70 -27.62
N ALA A 407 -10.01 -4.31 -28.36
CA ALA A 407 -10.16 -3.58 -29.62
C ALA A 407 -10.96 -4.36 -30.69
N SER A 408 -10.93 -5.69 -30.66
CA SER A 408 -11.69 -6.53 -31.60
C SER A 408 -13.12 -6.85 -31.16
N VAL A 409 -13.35 -6.98 -29.85
CA VAL A 409 -14.65 -7.38 -29.27
C VAL A 409 -15.51 -6.18 -28.89
N GLY A 410 -14.90 -5.15 -28.29
CA GLY A 410 -15.54 -3.87 -27.98
C GLY A 410 -16.57 -3.89 -26.85
N THR A 411 -16.63 -4.95 -26.01
CA THR A 411 -17.58 -5.05 -24.90
C THR A 411 -16.93 -4.79 -23.55
N LEU A 412 -17.74 -4.32 -22.59
CA LEU A 412 -17.28 -4.02 -21.24
C LEU A 412 -16.78 -5.28 -20.51
N GLU A 413 -17.46 -6.42 -20.74
CA GLU A 413 -17.07 -7.73 -20.20
C GLU A 413 -15.70 -8.14 -20.74
N SER A 414 -15.44 -7.97 -22.03
CA SER A 414 -14.15 -8.31 -22.65
C SER A 414 -13.00 -7.49 -22.03
N LEU A 415 -13.28 -6.24 -21.65
CA LEU A 415 -12.31 -5.40 -20.95
C LEU A 415 -12.01 -5.93 -19.54
N TYR A 416 -13.06 -6.23 -18.77
CA TYR A 416 -12.91 -6.66 -17.37
C TYR A 416 -12.35 -8.06 -17.20
N VAL A 417 -12.58 -8.98 -18.12
CA VAL A 417 -11.99 -10.34 -18.11
C VAL A 417 -10.45 -10.30 -18.17
N SER A 418 -9.85 -9.22 -18.64
CA SER A 418 -8.39 -9.02 -18.59
C SER A 418 -7.81 -9.10 -17.17
N TYR A 419 -8.60 -8.71 -16.14
CA TYR A 419 -8.17 -8.74 -14.74
C TYR A 419 -7.91 -10.17 -14.24
N PRO A 420 -8.92 -11.07 -14.17
CA PRO A 420 -8.71 -12.43 -13.67
C PRO A 420 -7.67 -13.22 -14.49
N ILE A 421 -7.63 -13.07 -15.82
CA ILE A 421 -6.63 -13.76 -16.64
C ILE A 421 -5.22 -13.27 -16.28
N SER A 422 -5.00 -11.96 -16.19
CA SER A 422 -3.70 -11.40 -15.80
C SER A 422 -3.27 -11.85 -14.40
N TRP A 423 -4.20 -11.93 -13.45
CA TRP A 423 -3.92 -12.39 -12.09
C TRP A 423 -3.51 -13.87 -12.05
N ILE A 424 -4.21 -14.75 -12.79
CA ILE A 424 -3.87 -16.17 -12.90
C ILE A 424 -2.47 -16.35 -13.48
N LEU A 425 -2.20 -15.71 -14.63
CA LEU A 425 -0.90 -15.82 -15.29
C LEU A 425 0.25 -15.30 -14.43
N THR A 426 0.03 -14.15 -13.77
CA THR A 426 1.03 -13.54 -12.91
C THR A 426 1.27 -14.38 -11.64
N THR A 427 0.21 -14.92 -11.03
CA THR A 427 0.33 -15.84 -9.89
C THR A 427 1.12 -17.09 -10.27
N ALA A 428 0.80 -17.71 -11.40
CA ALA A 428 1.54 -18.89 -11.90
C ALA A 428 3.03 -18.56 -12.11
N ALA A 429 3.34 -17.41 -12.72
CA ALA A 429 4.72 -16.95 -12.90
C ALA A 429 5.43 -16.72 -11.55
N HIS A 430 4.77 -16.09 -10.56
CA HIS A 430 5.31 -15.93 -9.21
C HIS A 430 5.59 -17.26 -8.52
N ILE A 431 4.70 -18.26 -8.68
CA ILE A 431 4.86 -19.60 -8.11
C ILE A 431 6.07 -20.29 -8.76
N VAL A 432 6.21 -20.23 -10.08
CA VAL A 432 7.39 -20.76 -10.79
C VAL A 432 8.67 -20.11 -10.28
N CYS A 433 8.70 -18.78 -10.21
CA CYS A 433 9.84 -18.04 -9.67
C CYS A 433 10.16 -18.46 -8.22
N TYR A 434 9.13 -18.63 -7.38
CA TYR A 434 9.30 -19.10 -6.00
C TYR A 434 10.02 -20.46 -5.96
N PHE A 435 9.61 -21.44 -6.76
CA PHE A 435 10.27 -22.74 -6.79
C PHE A 435 11.73 -22.67 -7.24
N ILE A 436 12.07 -21.72 -8.11
CA ILE A 436 13.45 -21.49 -8.58
C ILE A 436 14.34 -20.85 -7.51
N VAL A 437 13.77 -19.94 -6.67
CA VAL A 437 14.59 -19.12 -5.78
C VAL A 437 14.49 -19.49 -4.31
N ARG A 438 13.51 -20.28 -3.87
CA ARG A 438 13.18 -20.54 -2.46
C ARG A 438 14.32 -21.05 -1.60
N GLU A 439 15.25 -21.82 -2.16
CA GLU A 439 16.38 -22.40 -1.42
C GLU A 439 17.64 -21.52 -1.43
N LYS A 440 17.77 -20.66 -2.45
CA LYS A 440 19.01 -19.89 -2.67
C LYS A 440 19.44 -19.03 -1.46
N PRO A 441 18.54 -18.27 -0.77
CA PRO A 441 18.96 -17.45 0.37
C PRO A 441 19.48 -18.27 1.56
N PHE A 442 19.01 -19.51 1.70
CA PHE A 442 19.41 -20.42 2.80
C PHE A 442 20.76 -21.08 2.50
N LYS A 443 20.97 -21.53 1.25
CA LYS A 443 22.25 -22.14 0.81
C LYS A 443 23.41 -21.13 0.86
N ALA A 444 23.21 -19.91 0.37
CA ALA A 444 24.24 -18.87 0.38
C ALA A 444 24.73 -18.53 1.80
N THR A 445 23.86 -18.61 2.81
CA THR A 445 24.26 -18.37 4.20
C THR A 445 25.04 -19.55 4.80
N LEU A 446 24.71 -20.79 4.40
CA LEU A 446 25.46 -21.98 4.84
C LEU A 446 26.87 -22.00 4.24
N GLU A 447 27.00 -21.68 2.94
CA GLU A 447 28.30 -21.56 2.27
C GLU A 447 29.16 -20.46 2.89
N ALA A 448 28.58 -19.29 3.20
CA ALA A 448 29.29 -18.21 3.87
C ALA A 448 29.77 -18.58 5.30
N LYS A 449 29.04 -19.45 6.03
CA LYS A 449 29.45 -19.95 7.34
C LYS A 449 30.51 -21.05 7.25
N ALA A 450 30.53 -21.82 6.17
CA ALA A 450 31.53 -22.87 5.96
C ALA A 450 32.87 -22.31 5.44
N ALA A 451 32.87 -21.07 4.93
CA ALA A 451 34.07 -20.39 4.44
C ALA A 451 34.82 -19.57 5.50
N VAL A 452 34.30 -19.52 6.74
CA VAL A 452 34.91 -18.90 7.95
C VAL A 452 35.35 -19.96 8.94
#